data_328abdb64761dd7112b2a512a3269f51
#
_entry.id   328abdb64761dd7112b2a512a3269f51
#
_cell.length_a   1.000
_cell.length_b   1.000
_cell.length_c   1.000
_cell.angle_alpha   90.00
_cell.angle_beta   90.00
_cell.angle_gamma   90.00
#
_symmetry.space_group_name_H-M   'P 1'
#
loop_
_entity.id
_entity.type
_entity.pdbx_description
1 polymer ?
#
loop_
_entity_poly.entity_id
_entity_poly.type
_entity_poly.pdbx_seq_one_letter_code
_entity_poly.pdbx_strand_id
1 'polypeptide(L)'
;SILSGGTDLLLTLMPLYLLSEGIPIQYLGLVLGAQRFADLIGAILAPRVGIPYKMFFFIDYTVSGLALMLVFITPFPLIKLLLFFLAFILIGISGNMFEKMIYSEYRYDTMGLIYSTNSSLYALFAILFLIIPQFYTDIKILGILINGFTLSIGIYLLVICNFFKKNDTNC
;
A
#
# COMPACT_ATOMS: atom_id res chain seq x y z
N SER A 1 -7.69 2.33 -4.21
CA SER A 1 -8.81 1.84 -3.34
C SER A 1 -8.67 0.35 -3.01
N ILE A 2 -8.56 -0.57 -4.01
CA ILE A 2 -8.46 -2.03 -3.76
C ILE A 2 -7.27 -2.35 -2.85
N LEU A 3 -6.09 -1.88 -3.21
CA LEU A 3 -4.85 -2.18 -2.49
C LEU A 3 -4.84 -1.55 -1.09
N SER A 4 -5.41 -0.37 -0.95
CA SER A 4 -5.58 0.29 0.35
C SER A 4 -6.49 -0.52 1.28
N GLY A 5 -7.60 -1.08 0.77
CA GLY A 5 -8.47 -1.96 1.55
C GLY A 5 -7.76 -3.22 2.05
N GLY A 6 -6.89 -3.83 1.21
CA GLY A 6 -6.05 -4.96 1.61
C GLY A 6 -5.04 -4.59 2.70
N THR A 7 -4.40 -3.43 2.59
CA THR A 7 -3.45 -2.94 3.60
C THR A 7 -4.15 -2.66 4.94
N ASP A 8 -5.34 -2.08 4.93
CA ASP A 8 -6.13 -1.83 6.13
C ASP A 8 -6.57 -3.12 6.83
N LEU A 9 -6.97 -4.13 6.06
CA LEU A 9 -7.24 -5.44 6.64
C LEU A 9 -6.02 -5.97 7.39
N LEU A 10 -4.85 -5.92 6.77
CA LEU A 10 -3.62 -6.42 7.39
C LEU A 10 -3.25 -5.63 8.65
N LEU A 11 -3.44 -4.31 8.66
CA LEU A 11 -3.24 -3.48 9.85
C LEU A 11 -4.25 -3.80 10.96
N THR A 12 -5.50 -4.05 10.60
CA THR A 12 -6.54 -4.46 11.55
C THR A 12 -6.23 -5.82 12.18
N LEU A 13 -5.64 -6.74 11.42
CA LEU A 13 -5.24 -8.07 11.90
C LEU A 13 -3.84 -8.09 12.53
N MET A 14 -3.11 -6.97 12.54
CA MET A 14 -1.75 -6.91 13.08
C MET A 14 -1.64 -7.40 14.53
N PRO A 15 -2.56 -7.09 15.46
CA PRO A 15 -2.51 -7.65 16.82
C PRO A 15 -2.51 -9.17 16.86
N LEU A 16 -3.37 -9.79 16.02
CA LEU A 16 -3.46 -11.26 15.93
C LEU A 16 -2.20 -11.85 15.28
N TYR A 17 -1.65 -11.16 14.27
CA TYR A 17 -0.40 -11.57 13.65
C TYR A 17 0.78 -11.54 14.63
N LEU A 18 0.93 -10.48 15.43
CA LEU A 18 1.98 -10.40 16.45
C LEU A 18 1.86 -11.55 17.46
N LEU A 19 0.64 -11.84 17.94
CA LEU A 19 0.39 -12.94 18.87
C LEU A 19 0.73 -14.30 18.23
N SER A 20 0.39 -14.53 16.97
CA SER A 20 0.70 -15.78 16.26
C SER A 20 2.19 -16.02 16.05
N GLU A 21 2.97 -14.95 15.95
CA GLU A 21 4.44 -15.01 15.85
C GLU A 21 5.13 -15.04 17.24
N GLY A 22 4.36 -15.09 18.34
CA GLY A 22 4.90 -15.06 19.70
C GLY A 22 5.49 -13.70 20.12
N ILE A 23 5.14 -12.62 19.39
CA ILE A 23 5.60 -11.27 19.69
C ILE A 23 4.61 -10.62 20.66
N PRO A 24 5.06 -10.07 21.80
CA PRO A 24 4.20 -9.41 22.74
C PRO A 24 3.40 -8.26 22.12
N ILE A 25 2.10 -8.17 22.42
CA ILE A 25 1.20 -7.17 21.84
C ILE A 25 1.64 -5.72 22.11
N GLN A 26 2.49 -5.50 23.10
CA GLN A 26 3.09 -4.20 23.42
C GLN A 26 3.86 -3.59 22.24
N TYR A 27 4.40 -4.44 21.35
CA TYR A 27 5.08 -4.00 20.13
C TYR A 27 4.12 -3.44 19.07
N LEU A 28 2.82 -3.61 19.22
CA LEU A 28 1.82 -3.00 18.32
C LEU A 28 1.99 -1.48 18.25
N GLY A 29 2.24 -0.84 19.40
CA GLY A 29 2.51 0.60 19.45
C GLY A 29 3.74 1.01 18.61
N LEU A 30 4.79 0.18 18.62
CA LEU A 30 5.99 0.40 17.80
C LEU A 30 5.67 0.26 16.30
N VAL A 31 4.91 -0.76 15.92
CA VAL A 31 4.52 -0.98 14.51
C VAL A 31 3.66 0.18 14.00
N LEU A 32 2.63 0.58 14.75
CA LEU A 32 1.78 1.70 14.38
C LEU A 32 2.52 3.04 14.40
N GLY A 33 3.42 3.24 15.37
CA GLY A 33 4.30 4.41 15.42
C GLY A 33 5.24 4.47 14.24
N ALA A 34 5.85 3.34 13.84
CA ALA A 34 6.69 3.25 12.67
C ALA A 34 5.93 3.56 11.38
N GLN A 35 4.67 3.08 11.26
CA GLN A 35 3.80 3.43 10.14
C GLN A 35 3.58 4.94 10.06
N ARG A 36 3.14 5.57 11.15
CA ARG A 36 2.88 7.03 11.15
C ARG A 36 4.13 7.86 10.88
N PHE A 37 5.27 7.41 11.38
CA PHE A 37 6.55 8.04 11.10
C PHE A 37 6.96 7.88 9.63
N ALA A 38 6.72 6.72 9.04
CA ALA A 38 6.93 6.48 7.62
C ALA A 38 6.02 7.36 6.74
N ASP A 39 4.74 7.51 7.11
CA ASP A 39 3.80 8.41 6.44
C ASP A 39 4.30 9.87 6.47
N LEU A 40 4.81 10.32 7.61
CA LEU A 40 5.39 11.67 7.76
C LEU A 40 6.62 11.85 6.84
N ILE A 41 7.53 10.89 6.81
CA ILE A 41 8.69 10.91 5.90
C ILE A 41 8.21 10.92 4.45
N GLY A 42 7.23 10.10 4.11
CA GLY A 42 6.59 10.07 2.80
C GLY A 42 6.05 11.44 2.37
N ALA A 43 5.35 12.14 3.27
CA ALA A 43 4.83 13.47 3.02
C ALA A 43 5.95 14.50 2.75
N ILE A 44 7.06 14.42 3.49
CA ILE A 44 8.23 15.31 3.31
C ILE A 44 8.95 15.01 1.98
N LEU A 45 9.00 13.76 1.56
CA LEU A 45 9.70 13.34 0.34
C LEU A 45 8.86 13.54 -0.93
N ALA A 46 7.54 13.40 -0.86
CA ALA A 46 6.64 13.48 -2.02
C ALA A 46 6.86 14.71 -2.93
N PRO A 47 7.08 15.95 -2.42
CA PRO A 47 7.34 17.11 -3.27
C PRO A 47 8.66 17.04 -4.05
N ARG A 48 9.62 16.22 -3.58
CA ARG A 48 10.96 16.07 -4.17
C ARG A 48 11.02 14.96 -5.22
N VAL A 49 9.99 14.15 -5.32
CA VAL A 49 9.92 13.06 -6.32
C VAL A 49 9.66 13.67 -7.69
N GLY A 50 10.66 13.59 -8.57
CA GLY A 50 10.60 14.09 -9.96
C GLY A 50 10.06 13.08 -10.97
N ILE A 51 9.50 11.95 -10.53
CA ILE A 51 8.96 10.89 -11.39
C ILE A 51 7.49 11.20 -11.71
N PRO A 52 6.99 10.94 -12.93
CA PRO A 52 5.58 11.08 -13.28
C PRO A 52 4.68 10.24 -12.34
N TYR A 53 3.53 10.79 -11.93
CA TYR A 53 2.63 10.18 -10.94
C TYR A 53 2.28 8.72 -11.27
N LYS A 54 1.88 8.44 -12.51
CA LYS A 54 1.52 7.08 -12.96
C LYS A 54 2.66 6.10 -12.76
N MET A 55 3.86 6.48 -13.18
CA MET A 55 5.05 5.63 -13.07
C MET A 55 5.41 5.37 -11.60
N PHE A 56 5.28 6.41 -10.74
CA PHE A 56 5.54 6.26 -9.31
C PHE A 56 4.56 5.28 -8.67
N PHE A 57 3.26 5.36 -8.98
CA PHE A 57 2.25 4.41 -8.45
C PHE A 57 2.55 2.96 -8.84
N PHE A 58 3.03 2.71 -10.05
CA PHE A 58 3.39 1.36 -10.47
C PHE A 58 4.63 0.84 -9.74
N ILE A 59 5.62 1.71 -9.52
CA ILE A 59 6.81 1.39 -8.70
C ILE A 59 6.39 1.12 -7.26
N ASP A 60 5.54 1.98 -6.68
CA ASP A 60 5.04 1.80 -5.32
C ASP A 60 4.35 0.44 -5.16
N TYR A 61 3.37 0.10 -6.00
CA TYR A 61 2.68 -1.19 -5.92
C TYR A 61 3.63 -2.39 -6.04
N THR A 62 4.68 -2.26 -6.85
CA THR A 62 5.66 -3.34 -7.01
C THR A 62 6.56 -3.44 -5.79
N VAL A 63 7.13 -2.33 -5.34
CA VAL A 63 8.13 -2.34 -4.25
C VAL A 63 7.46 -2.49 -2.89
N SER A 64 6.36 -1.78 -2.62
CA SER A 64 5.62 -1.90 -1.36
C SER A 64 4.95 -3.28 -1.24
N GLY A 65 4.37 -3.79 -2.33
CA GLY A 65 3.80 -5.13 -2.38
C GLY A 65 4.85 -6.22 -2.10
N LEU A 66 6.03 -6.12 -2.72
CA LEU A 66 7.14 -7.03 -2.45
C LEU A 66 7.64 -6.91 -1.00
N ALA A 67 7.86 -5.70 -0.52
CA ALA A 67 8.33 -5.47 0.84
C ALA A 67 7.34 -6.01 1.89
N LEU A 68 6.04 -5.72 1.75
CA LEU A 68 5.00 -6.23 2.65
C LEU A 68 4.84 -7.75 2.55
N MET A 69 4.95 -8.33 1.35
CA MET A 69 4.95 -9.80 1.21
C MET A 69 6.12 -10.43 1.98
N LEU A 70 7.32 -9.84 1.86
CA LEU A 70 8.51 -10.31 2.56
C LEU A 70 8.42 -10.17 4.08
N VAL A 71 7.63 -9.21 4.62
CA VAL A 71 7.34 -9.10 6.06
C VAL A 71 6.74 -10.40 6.59
N PHE A 72 5.85 -11.05 5.84
CA PHE A 72 5.20 -12.31 6.26
C PHE A 72 6.07 -13.55 6.03
N ILE A 73 7.07 -13.48 5.17
CA ILE A 73 7.95 -14.62 4.84
C ILE A 73 9.18 -14.65 5.74
N THR A 74 9.77 -13.48 6.04
CA THR A 74 11.05 -13.42 6.78
C THR A 74 10.88 -13.81 8.26
N PRO A 75 11.81 -14.60 8.85
CA PRO A 75 11.72 -14.95 10.27
C PRO A 75 12.30 -13.88 11.21
N PHE A 76 13.08 -12.91 10.70
CA PHE A 76 13.81 -11.95 11.52
C PHE A 76 12.98 -10.71 11.85
N PRO A 77 12.66 -10.42 13.15
CA PRO A 77 11.79 -9.30 13.53
C PRO A 77 12.30 -7.92 13.07
N LEU A 78 13.62 -7.70 13.15
CA LEU A 78 14.21 -6.43 12.73
C LEU A 78 14.04 -6.20 11.21
N ILE A 79 14.24 -7.25 10.42
CA ILE A 79 14.06 -7.17 8.96
C ILE A 79 12.58 -6.94 8.62
N LYS A 80 11.65 -7.61 9.33
CA LYS A 80 10.21 -7.34 9.20
C LYS A 80 9.88 -5.87 9.40
N LEU A 81 10.40 -5.28 10.49
CA LEU A 81 10.15 -3.87 10.81
C LEU A 81 10.74 -2.93 9.76
N LEU A 82 11.93 -3.19 9.26
CA LEU A 82 12.56 -2.38 8.20
C LEU A 82 11.80 -2.46 6.89
N LEU A 83 11.36 -3.65 6.47
CA LEU A 83 10.57 -3.86 5.26
C LEU A 83 9.21 -3.17 5.37
N PHE A 84 8.56 -3.30 6.52
CA PHE A 84 7.31 -2.63 6.83
C PHE A 84 7.47 -1.10 6.74
N PHE A 85 8.50 -0.56 7.38
CA PHE A 85 8.79 0.87 7.37
C PHE A 85 9.07 1.40 5.95
N LEU A 86 9.87 0.67 5.16
CA LEU A 86 10.15 1.02 3.76
C LEU A 86 8.86 1.05 2.92
N ALA A 87 8.00 0.03 3.06
CA ALA A 87 6.75 -0.03 2.34
C ALA A 87 5.85 1.16 2.68
N PHE A 88 5.74 1.53 3.96
CA PHE A 88 4.89 2.64 4.37
C PHE A 88 5.44 4.02 3.98
N ILE A 89 6.77 4.19 3.84
CA ILE A 89 7.33 5.41 3.23
C ILE A 89 6.83 5.55 1.78
N LEU A 90 6.90 4.49 0.98
CA LEU A 90 6.45 4.51 -0.42
C LEU A 90 4.94 4.77 -0.52
N ILE A 91 4.14 4.09 0.30
CA ILE A 91 2.68 4.30 0.39
C ILE A 91 2.37 5.75 0.79
N GLY A 92 3.10 6.31 1.75
CA GLY A 92 2.95 7.69 2.18
C GLY A 92 3.30 8.69 1.07
N ILE A 93 4.37 8.46 0.30
CA ILE A 93 4.70 9.26 -0.88
C ILE A 93 3.57 9.16 -1.92
N SER A 94 3.11 7.95 -2.22
CA SER A 94 2.01 7.68 -3.17
C SER A 94 0.74 8.42 -2.80
N GLY A 95 0.33 8.39 -1.54
CA GLY A 95 -0.86 9.09 -1.04
C GLY A 95 -0.77 10.59 -1.27
N ASN A 96 0.35 11.21 -0.91
CA ASN A 96 0.58 12.65 -1.11
C ASN A 96 0.68 13.02 -2.60
N MET A 97 1.29 12.16 -3.44
CA MET A 97 1.33 12.37 -4.89
C MET A 97 -0.05 12.24 -5.52
N PHE A 98 -0.90 11.34 -5.02
CA PHE A 98 -2.29 11.20 -5.48
C PHE A 98 -3.10 12.46 -5.19
N GLU A 99 -3.00 13.00 -3.98
CA GLU A 99 -3.65 14.28 -3.64
C GLU A 99 -3.16 15.42 -4.52
N LYS A 100 -1.84 15.57 -4.68
CA LYS A 100 -1.26 16.57 -5.57
C LYS A 100 -1.76 16.43 -7.02
N MET A 101 -1.87 15.21 -7.53
CA MET A 101 -2.41 14.93 -8.85
C MET A 101 -3.86 15.41 -8.97
N ILE A 102 -4.72 15.12 -8.00
CA ILE A 102 -6.11 15.58 -8.00
C ILE A 102 -6.16 17.12 -8.06
N TYR A 103 -5.36 17.82 -7.23
CA TYR A 103 -5.35 19.28 -7.21
C TYR A 103 -4.78 19.91 -8.48
N SER A 104 -3.88 19.23 -9.19
CA SER A 104 -3.23 19.79 -10.39
C SER A 104 -3.93 19.44 -11.70
N GLU A 105 -4.60 18.29 -11.80
CA GLU A 105 -5.15 17.78 -13.07
C GLU A 105 -6.68 17.93 -13.17
N TYR A 106 -7.38 18.11 -12.05
CA TYR A 106 -8.85 18.15 -12.04
C TYR A 106 -9.38 19.53 -11.63
N ARG A 107 -10.56 19.88 -12.19
CA ARG A 107 -11.25 21.11 -11.85
C ARG A 107 -11.84 21.05 -10.45
N TYR A 108 -11.90 22.19 -9.77
CA TYR A 108 -12.35 22.29 -8.38
C TYR A 108 -13.77 21.73 -8.17
N ASP A 109 -14.68 21.92 -9.15
CA ASP A 109 -16.05 21.42 -9.13
C ASP A 109 -16.16 19.89 -9.18
N THR A 110 -15.15 19.19 -9.73
CA THR A 110 -15.13 17.72 -9.86
C THR A 110 -14.35 17.02 -8.75
N MET A 111 -13.55 17.75 -7.98
CA MET A 111 -12.71 17.16 -6.90
C MET A 111 -13.54 16.42 -5.85
N GLY A 112 -14.67 17.01 -5.41
CA GLY A 112 -15.56 16.39 -4.44
C GLY A 112 -16.10 15.04 -4.92
N LEU A 113 -16.45 14.93 -6.20
CA LEU A 113 -16.92 13.68 -6.80
C LEU A 113 -15.81 12.62 -6.82
N ILE A 114 -14.59 13.01 -7.19
CA ILE A 114 -13.45 12.09 -7.24
C ILE A 114 -13.12 11.54 -5.83
N TYR A 115 -13.05 12.42 -4.82
CA TYR A 115 -12.82 12.02 -3.44
C TYR A 115 -13.94 11.11 -2.91
N SER A 116 -15.21 11.48 -3.13
CA SER A 116 -16.37 10.68 -2.72
C SER A 116 -16.36 9.30 -3.37
N THR A 117 -16.11 9.23 -4.68
CA THR A 117 -16.04 7.96 -5.41
C THR A 117 -14.87 7.10 -4.90
N ASN A 118 -13.68 7.69 -4.73
CA ASN A 118 -12.52 6.97 -4.19
C ASN A 118 -12.78 6.45 -2.77
N SER A 119 -13.37 7.26 -1.89
CA SER A 119 -13.71 6.85 -0.52
C SER A 119 -14.78 5.75 -0.49
N SER A 120 -15.79 5.82 -1.37
CA SER A 120 -16.83 4.79 -1.47
C SER A 120 -16.25 3.46 -1.96
N LEU A 121 -15.39 3.49 -2.98
CA LEU A 121 -14.71 2.30 -3.48
C LEU A 121 -13.76 1.73 -2.41
N TYR A 122 -13.02 2.57 -1.71
CA TYR A 122 -12.17 2.17 -0.61
C TYR A 122 -12.97 1.44 0.49
N ALA A 123 -14.08 2.04 0.96
CA ALA A 123 -14.94 1.42 1.97
C ALA A 123 -15.53 0.09 1.49
N LEU A 124 -15.97 0.01 0.22
CA LEU A 124 -16.47 -1.23 -0.37
C LEU A 124 -15.42 -2.34 -0.33
N PHE A 125 -14.19 -2.06 -0.79
CA PHE A 125 -13.11 -3.04 -0.78
C PHE A 125 -12.66 -3.40 0.63
N ALA A 126 -12.62 -2.45 1.57
CA ALA A 126 -12.33 -2.72 2.97
C ALA A 126 -13.34 -3.72 3.56
N ILE A 127 -14.63 -3.53 3.30
CA ILE A 127 -15.69 -4.46 3.75
C ILE A 127 -15.49 -5.84 3.11
N LEU A 128 -15.27 -5.91 1.80
CA LEU A 128 -15.06 -7.18 1.09
C LEU A 128 -13.84 -7.94 1.64
N PHE A 129 -12.74 -7.25 1.91
CA PHE A 129 -11.55 -7.86 2.51
C PHE A 129 -11.79 -8.32 3.94
N LEU A 130 -12.58 -7.62 4.76
CA LEU A 130 -12.91 -8.01 6.13
C LEU A 130 -13.75 -9.31 6.21
N ILE A 131 -14.38 -9.72 5.13
CA ILE A 131 -15.10 -11.00 5.05
C ILE A 131 -14.13 -12.20 4.93
N ILE A 132 -12.97 -12.00 4.30
CA ILE A 132 -12.02 -13.07 4.01
C ILE A 132 -11.54 -13.82 5.27
N PRO A 133 -11.16 -13.16 6.39
CA PRO A 133 -10.73 -13.84 7.61
C PRO A 133 -11.78 -14.74 8.26
N GLN A 134 -13.06 -14.56 7.92
CA GLN A 134 -14.12 -15.42 8.42
C GLN A 134 -14.03 -16.84 7.82
N PHE A 135 -13.45 -16.96 6.63
CA PHE A 135 -13.27 -18.23 5.93
C PHE A 135 -11.84 -18.76 6.01
N TYR A 136 -10.88 -17.87 6.29
CA TYR A 136 -9.48 -18.24 6.29
C TYR A 136 -8.74 -17.55 7.44
N THR A 137 -8.26 -18.33 8.39
CA THR A 137 -7.71 -17.84 9.66
C THR A 137 -6.19 -17.69 9.71
N ASP A 138 -5.46 -18.21 8.72
CA ASP A 138 -4.00 -18.07 8.67
C ASP A 138 -3.60 -16.68 8.15
N ILE A 139 -3.32 -15.78 9.10
CA ILE A 139 -2.97 -14.38 8.82
C ILE A 139 -1.68 -14.27 8.01
N LYS A 140 -0.73 -15.18 8.19
CA LYS A 140 0.53 -15.18 7.45
C LYS A 140 0.32 -15.44 5.97
N ILE A 141 -0.43 -16.49 5.65
CA ILE A 141 -0.76 -16.81 4.26
C ILE A 141 -1.64 -15.73 3.65
N LEU A 142 -2.61 -15.21 4.41
CA LEU A 142 -3.46 -14.10 3.96
C LEU A 142 -2.63 -12.86 3.61
N GLY A 143 -1.66 -12.50 4.47
CA GLY A 143 -0.72 -11.41 4.20
C GLY A 143 0.11 -11.61 2.94
N ILE A 144 0.61 -12.83 2.71
CA ILE A 144 1.34 -13.18 1.49
C ILE A 144 0.45 -13.07 0.25
N LEU A 145 -0.77 -13.57 0.30
CA LEU A 145 -1.71 -13.56 -0.84
C LEU A 145 -2.11 -12.13 -1.22
N ILE A 146 -2.50 -11.30 -0.25
CA ILE A 146 -2.92 -9.91 -0.51
C ILE A 146 -1.76 -9.10 -1.09
N ASN A 147 -0.58 -9.19 -0.50
CA ASN A 147 0.58 -8.43 -0.98
C ASN A 147 1.17 -9.01 -2.27
N GLY A 148 1.08 -10.32 -2.48
CA GLY A 148 1.41 -10.98 -3.73
C GLY A 148 0.49 -10.53 -4.87
N PHE A 149 -0.79 -10.34 -4.61
CA PHE A 149 -1.74 -9.76 -5.56
C PHE A 149 -1.39 -8.31 -5.90
N THR A 150 -1.07 -7.48 -4.89
CA THR A 150 -0.59 -6.11 -5.07
C THR A 150 0.66 -6.06 -5.95
N LEU A 151 1.65 -6.90 -5.65
CA LEU A 151 2.88 -7.03 -6.43
C LEU A 151 2.60 -7.43 -7.88
N SER A 152 1.71 -8.40 -8.09
CA SER A 152 1.34 -8.88 -9.43
C SER A 152 0.70 -7.78 -10.26
N ILE A 153 -0.20 -6.97 -9.66
CA ILE A 153 -0.78 -5.79 -10.33
C ILE A 153 0.31 -4.77 -10.66
N GLY A 154 1.22 -4.47 -9.71
CA GLY A 154 2.32 -3.53 -9.94
C GLY A 154 3.20 -3.94 -11.11
N ILE A 155 3.63 -5.21 -11.15
CA ILE A 155 4.43 -5.76 -12.26
C ILE A 155 3.66 -5.69 -13.58
N TYR A 156 2.39 -6.10 -13.59
CA TYR A 156 1.55 -6.07 -14.79
C TYR A 156 1.46 -4.65 -15.36
N LEU A 157 1.22 -3.65 -14.52
CA LEU A 157 1.12 -2.25 -14.94
C LEU A 157 2.47 -1.70 -15.43
N LEU A 158 3.59 -2.06 -14.81
CA LEU A 158 4.93 -1.68 -15.27
C LEU A 158 5.26 -2.28 -16.64
N VAL A 159 4.92 -3.55 -16.85
CA VAL A 159 5.13 -4.24 -18.15
C VAL A 159 4.32 -3.56 -19.24
N ILE A 160 3.04 -3.31 -19.00
CA ILE A 160 2.16 -2.62 -19.95
C ILE A 160 2.70 -1.22 -20.26
N CYS A 161 3.04 -0.43 -19.24
CA CYS A 161 3.55 0.92 -19.45
C CYS A 161 4.83 0.92 -20.30
N ASN A 162 5.76 0.01 -20.04
CA ASN A 162 6.98 -0.13 -20.85
C ASN A 162 6.70 -0.59 -22.28
N PHE A 163 5.70 -1.43 -22.49
CA PHE A 163 5.32 -1.91 -23.82
C PHE A 163 4.71 -0.78 -24.66
N PHE A 164 3.81 0.02 -24.08
CA PHE A 164 3.19 1.16 -24.76
C PHE A 164 4.18 2.32 -24.99
N LYS A 165 5.12 2.56 -24.07
CA LYS A 165 6.18 3.57 -24.24
C LYS A 165 7.10 3.27 -25.41
N LYS A 166 7.21 2.01 -25.82
CA LYS A 166 7.98 1.59 -27.02
C LYS A 166 7.20 1.86 -28.31
N ASN A 167 5.87 1.97 -28.24
CA ASN A 167 4.99 2.15 -29.40
C ASN A 167 4.40 3.57 -29.51
N ASP A 168 4.26 4.31 -28.40
CA ASP A 168 3.75 5.69 -28.36
C ASP A 168 4.42 6.49 -27.24
N THR A 169 4.76 7.75 -27.54
CA THR A 169 5.45 8.68 -26.61
C THR A 169 4.61 9.16 -25.42
N ASN A 170 3.47 8.52 -25.10
CA ASN A 170 2.50 8.94 -24.11
C ASN A 170 2.21 7.86 -23.05
N CYS A 171 3.16 7.60 -22.17
CA CYS A 171 2.88 7.04 -20.83
C CYS A 171 3.19 8.05 -19.75
#